data_97e5c87ef7d94d3af20367673dd63a3a
#
_entry.id   97e5c87ef7d94d3af20367673dd63a3a
#
_cell.length_a   1.000
_cell.length_b   1.000
_cell.length_c   1.000
_cell.angle_alpha   90.00
_cell.angle_beta   90.00
_cell.angle_gamma   90.00
#
_symmetry.space_group_name_H-M   'P 1'
#
loop_
_entity.id
_entity.type
_entity.pdbx_description
1 polymer ?
#
loop_
_entity_poly.entity_id
_entity_poly.type
_entity_poly.pdbx_seq_one_letter_code
_entity_poly.pdbx_strand_id
1 'polypeptide(L)'
;MQILIQRMQLLTLSKKILATSLLVSSFAFADNIGDITEHKGSGGITREGESFTTELGLGVQQLDAIETAKGRMKVEFVDDTVLRLVENTEVILTKYYFDPDNPKDNTLSMKFVSGTARFATGGLGLVPKENISIETPTATIAVRGTDFTTTVDELGRSLVILLPETECTIDGDCSPSGAITVT
;
A
#
# COMPACT_ATOMS: atom_id res chain seq x y z
N MET A 1 -60.28 36.52 17.06
CA MET A 1 -59.33 35.90 18.01
C MET A 1 -58.79 34.56 17.52
N GLN A 2 -59.51 33.76 16.70
CA GLN A 2 -59.05 32.48 16.18
C GLN A 2 -57.96 32.58 15.07
N ILE A 3 -57.99 33.61 14.28
CA ILE A 3 -57.04 33.80 13.13
C ILE A 3 -55.61 34.09 13.61
N LEU A 4 -55.47 34.75 14.77
CA LEU A 4 -54.15 35.07 15.34
C LEU A 4 -53.45 33.84 15.90
N ILE A 5 -54.22 32.88 16.48
CA ILE A 5 -53.68 31.63 17.06
C ILE A 5 -53.20 30.68 15.95
N GLN A 6 -53.90 30.65 14.81
CA GLN A 6 -53.50 29.82 13.65
C GLN A 6 -52.20 30.30 13.01
N ARG A 7 -51.92 31.59 12.94
CA ARG A 7 -50.68 32.16 12.41
C ARG A 7 -49.47 31.90 13.35
N MET A 8 -49.71 31.87 14.65
CA MET A 8 -48.65 31.57 15.64
C MET A 8 -48.25 30.10 15.61
N GLN A 9 -49.16 29.16 15.35
CA GLN A 9 -48.83 27.72 15.23
C GLN A 9 -48.07 27.39 13.95
N LEU A 10 -48.32 28.07 12.83
CA LEU A 10 -47.60 27.91 11.59
C LEU A 10 -46.15 28.39 11.66
N LEU A 11 -45.89 29.45 12.43
CA LEU A 11 -44.54 30.00 12.63
C LEU A 11 -43.67 29.13 13.55
N THR A 12 -44.26 28.33 14.46
CA THR A 12 -43.52 27.39 15.32
C THR A 12 -43.22 26.05 14.64
N LEU A 13 -44.04 25.65 13.67
CA LEU A 13 -43.72 24.45 12.86
C LEU A 13 -42.59 24.67 11.88
N SER A 14 -42.47 25.87 11.33
CA SER A 14 -41.41 26.23 10.37
C SER A 14 -40.00 26.25 11.02
N LYS A 15 -39.92 26.51 12.33
CA LYS A 15 -38.61 26.51 13.04
C LYS A 15 -38.12 25.14 13.47
N LYS A 16 -38.94 24.09 13.45
CA LYS A 16 -38.55 22.73 13.84
C LYS A 16 -38.07 21.85 12.67
N ILE A 17 -38.25 22.29 11.43
CA ILE A 17 -37.89 21.54 10.22
C ILE A 17 -36.45 21.86 9.75
N LEU A 18 -35.81 22.91 10.30
CA LEU A 18 -34.50 23.38 9.83
C LEU A 18 -33.32 22.83 10.62
N ALA A 19 -33.52 21.82 11.47
CA ALA A 19 -32.47 21.22 12.31
C ALA A 19 -32.15 19.75 11.97
N THR A 20 -32.65 19.23 10.85
CA THR A 20 -32.19 17.95 10.33
C THR A 20 -31.07 18.25 9.31
N SER A 21 -29.97 18.80 9.83
CA SER A 21 -28.73 18.97 9.08
C SER A 21 -28.24 17.61 8.64
N LEU A 22 -28.17 17.41 7.34
CA LEU A 22 -27.55 16.30 6.65
C LEU A 22 -26.13 16.05 7.21
N LEU A 23 -25.99 15.03 8.06
CA LEU A 23 -24.74 14.32 8.20
C LEU A 23 -24.57 13.47 6.94
N VAL A 24 -24.19 14.11 5.84
CA VAL A 24 -23.60 13.41 4.70
C VAL A 24 -22.21 13.01 5.18
N SER A 25 -22.11 11.80 5.70
CA SER A 25 -20.83 11.14 5.88
C SER A 25 -20.24 11.00 4.48
N SER A 26 -19.29 11.87 4.15
CA SER A 26 -18.45 11.68 2.98
C SER A 26 -17.63 10.42 3.25
N PHE A 27 -18.08 9.28 2.71
CA PHE A 27 -17.23 8.12 2.57
C PHE A 27 -16.15 8.54 1.57
N ALA A 28 -14.98 8.90 2.06
CA ALA A 28 -13.80 8.97 1.24
C ALA A 28 -13.51 7.54 0.80
N PHE A 29 -13.84 7.19 -0.44
CA PHE A 29 -13.32 5.96 -1.04
C PHE A 29 -11.81 6.17 -1.14
N ALA A 30 -11.04 5.44 -0.36
CA ALA A 30 -9.60 5.38 -0.57
C ALA A 30 -9.37 4.69 -1.91
N ASP A 31 -8.60 5.34 -2.78
CA ASP A 31 -8.26 4.76 -4.08
C ASP A 31 -7.36 3.53 -3.90
N ASN A 32 -7.61 2.49 -4.71
CA ASN A 32 -6.73 1.35 -4.76
C ASN A 32 -5.37 1.78 -5.32
N ILE A 33 -4.31 1.41 -4.65
CA ILE A 33 -2.92 1.66 -5.05
C ILE A 33 -2.31 0.48 -5.79
N GLY A 34 -3.03 -0.63 -5.88
CA GLY A 34 -2.67 -1.85 -6.56
C GLY A 34 -3.72 -2.93 -6.36
N ASP A 35 -3.48 -4.09 -6.96
CA ASP A 35 -4.37 -5.24 -6.90
C ASP A 35 -3.60 -6.54 -6.63
N ILE A 36 -4.29 -7.53 -6.05
CA ILE A 36 -3.77 -8.89 -5.92
C ILE A 36 -3.89 -9.59 -7.27
N THR A 37 -2.77 -9.82 -7.94
CA THR A 37 -2.71 -10.43 -9.29
C THR A 37 -2.38 -11.92 -9.28
N GLU A 38 -1.80 -12.44 -8.18
CA GLU A 38 -1.63 -13.87 -7.96
C GLU A 38 -1.93 -14.18 -6.48
N HIS A 39 -2.65 -15.25 -6.24
CA HIS A 39 -2.91 -15.77 -4.90
C HIS A 39 -2.95 -17.29 -4.92
N LYS A 40 -2.24 -17.92 -3.99
CA LYS A 40 -2.28 -19.36 -3.77
C LYS A 40 -2.17 -19.66 -2.28
N GLY A 41 -3.06 -20.48 -1.77
CA GLY A 41 -3.10 -20.85 -0.36
C GLY A 41 -3.97 -19.90 0.46
N SER A 42 -3.51 -19.49 1.64
CA SER A 42 -4.28 -18.64 2.56
C SER A 42 -3.51 -17.35 2.90
N GLY A 43 -4.26 -16.28 3.07
CA GLY A 43 -3.77 -14.96 3.42
C GLY A 43 -4.93 -14.01 3.67
N GLY A 44 -4.63 -12.79 4.08
CA GLY A 44 -5.60 -11.75 4.40
C GLY A 44 -5.06 -10.35 4.14
N ILE A 45 -5.98 -9.40 4.09
CA ILE A 45 -5.70 -7.98 4.22
C ILE A 45 -6.47 -7.48 5.43
N THR A 46 -5.77 -6.80 6.33
CA THR A 46 -6.42 -6.06 7.42
C THR A 46 -6.40 -4.57 7.08
N ARG A 47 -7.59 -3.98 6.99
CA ARG A 47 -7.83 -2.58 6.65
C ARG A 47 -8.73 -1.97 7.72
N GLU A 48 -8.28 -0.89 8.38
CA GLU A 48 -9.04 -0.20 9.43
C GLU A 48 -9.58 -1.13 10.54
N GLY A 49 -8.88 -2.24 10.82
CA GLY A 49 -9.28 -3.24 11.81
C GLY A 49 -10.25 -4.31 11.29
N GLU A 50 -10.69 -4.23 10.04
CA GLU A 50 -11.47 -5.27 9.39
C GLU A 50 -10.57 -6.20 8.58
N SER A 51 -10.87 -7.52 8.61
CA SER A 51 -10.09 -8.53 7.90
C SER A 51 -10.82 -8.99 6.64
N PHE A 52 -10.12 -8.96 5.52
CA PHE A 52 -10.58 -9.40 4.21
C PHE A 52 -9.78 -10.64 3.80
N THR A 53 -10.47 -11.70 3.39
CA THR A 53 -9.81 -12.85 2.78
C THR A 53 -9.29 -12.46 1.40
N THR A 54 -8.06 -12.82 1.09
CA THR A 54 -7.46 -12.50 -0.21
C THR A 54 -8.07 -13.30 -1.34
N GLU A 55 -8.36 -12.61 -2.43
CA GLU A 55 -8.81 -13.18 -3.71
C GLU A 55 -8.18 -12.41 -4.87
N LEU A 56 -8.20 -12.98 -6.06
CA LEU A 56 -7.70 -12.30 -7.27
C LEU A 56 -8.52 -11.06 -7.58
N GLY A 57 -7.84 -9.94 -7.84
CA GLY A 57 -8.46 -8.64 -8.13
C GLY A 57 -8.92 -7.88 -6.89
N LEU A 58 -8.64 -8.38 -5.68
CA LEU A 58 -8.88 -7.59 -4.47
C LEU A 58 -7.94 -6.38 -4.48
N GLY A 59 -8.53 -5.18 -4.46
CA GLY A 59 -7.79 -3.92 -4.44
C GLY A 59 -7.07 -3.70 -3.11
N VAL A 60 -5.83 -3.26 -3.20
CA VAL A 60 -4.96 -2.93 -2.08
C VAL A 60 -4.94 -1.42 -1.88
N GLN A 61 -4.98 -0.96 -0.64
CA GLN A 61 -5.03 0.45 -0.28
C GLN A 61 -3.87 0.84 0.65
N GLN A 62 -3.62 2.13 0.76
CA GLN A 62 -2.70 2.64 1.76
C GLN A 62 -3.18 2.28 3.17
N LEU A 63 -2.26 1.96 4.05
CA LEU A 63 -2.44 1.47 5.42
C LEU A 63 -2.94 0.03 5.53
N ASP A 64 -3.13 -0.69 4.43
CA ASP A 64 -3.40 -2.12 4.50
C ASP A 64 -2.22 -2.89 5.12
N ALA A 65 -2.53 -3.80 6.03
CA ALA A 65 -1.64 -4.86 6.45
C ALA A 65 -1.96 -6.12 5.63
N ILE A 66 -1.00 -6.57 4.84
CA ILE A 66 -1.11 -7.72 3.94
C ILE A 66 -0.36 -8.88 4.56
N GLU A 67 -1.04 -10.01 4.74
CA GLU A 67 -0.44 -11.20 5.32
C GLU A 67 -0.65 -12.45 4.45
N THR A 68 0.34 -13.32 4.43
CA THR A 68 0.23 -14.68 3.90
C THR A 68 0.44 -15.66 5.05
N ALA A 69 -0.41 -16.71 5.10
CA ALA A 69 -0.17 -17.83 6.00
C ALA A 69 0.51 -18.97 5.22
N LYS A 70 -0.19 -20.03 4.87
CA LYS A 70 0.37 -21.11 4.04
C LYS A 70 0.08 -20.82 2.57
N GLY A 71 0.99 -20.09 1.90
CA GLY A 71 0.77 -19.74 0.52
C GLY A 71 1.69 -18.65 0.01
N ARG A 72 1.28 -18.04 -1.09
CA ARG A 72 1.99 -16.93 -1.72
C ARG A 72 1.01 -15.96 -2.34
N MET A 73 1.43 -14.71 -2.45
CA MET A 73 0.64 -13.63 -3.01
C MET A 73 1.53 -12.71 -3.86
N LYS A 74 0.97 -12.19 -4.94
CA LYS A 74 1.56 -11.11 -5.72
C LYS A 74 0.62 -9.92 -5.67
N VAL A 75 1.15 -8.78 -5.27
CA VAL A 75 0.52 -7.48 -5.39
C VAL A 75 1.22 -6.74 -6.52
N GLU A 76 0.44 -6.15 -7.41
CA GLU A 76 0.91 -5.30 -8.50
C GLU A 76 0.33 -3.91 -8.29
N PHE A 77 1.22 -2.93 -8.11
CA PHE A 77 0.85 -1.55 -7.87
C PHE A 77 0.54 -0.84 -9.19
N VAL A 78 -0.16 0.30 -9.11
CA VAL A 78 -0.56 1.08 -10.31
C VAL A 78 0.60 1.65 -11.12
N ASP A 79 1.82 1.61 -10.59
CA ASP A 79 3.07 2.01 -11.25
C ASP A 79 3.88 0.83 -11.78
N ASP A 80 3.28 -0.35 -11.88
CA ASP A 80 3.92 -1.63 -12.25
C ASP A 80 4.96 -2.15 -11.24
N THR A 81 5.07 -1.55 -10.05
CA THR A 81 5.86 -2.12 -8.95
C THR A 81 5.23 -3.45 -8.51
N VAL A 82 6.05 -4.45 -8.30
CA VAL A 82 5.61 -5.81 -7.93
C VAL A 82 6.14 -6.18 -6.55
N LEU A 83 5.23 -6.58 -5.67
CA LEU A 83 5.53 -7.17 -4.37
C LEU A 83 5.07 -8.64 -4.36
N ARG A 84 6.00 -9.57 -4.22
CA ARG A 84 5.72 -11.01 -4.10
C ARG A 84 6.02 -11.49 -2.68
N LEU A 85 4.99 -11.96 -2.01
CA LEU A 85 5.03 -12.49 -0.66
C LEU A 85 5.04 -14.02 -0.72
N VAL A 86 5.93 -14.66 0.03
CA VAL A 86 5.87 -16.12 0.26
C VAL A 86 5.10 -16.41 1.56
N GLU A 87 5.08 -17.63 2.03
CA GLU A 87 4.35 -18.03 3.24
C GLU A 87 4.86 -17.32 4.51
N ASN A 88 3.96 -17.11 5.46
CA ASN A 88 4.22 -16.48 6.76
C ASN A 88 4.87 -15.09 6.66
N THR A 89 4.40 -14.29 5.71
CA THR A 89 4.92 -12.94 5.46
C THR A 89 3.86 -11.90 5.80
N GLU A 90 4.29 -10.85 6.49
CA GLU A 90 3.44 -9.69 6.82
C GLU A 90 4.14 -8.39 6.42
N VAL A 91 3.39 -7.54 5.68
CA VAL A 91 3.82 -6.23 5.22
C VAL A 91 2.71 -5.21 5.42
N ILE A 92 3.04 -4.01 5.89
CA ILE A 92 2.10 -2.90 6.05
C ILE A 92 2.49 -1.81 5.06
N LEU A 93 1.54 -1.37 4.24
CA LEU A 93 1.72 -0.30 3.26
C LEU A 93 1.49 1.05 3.93
N THR A 94 2.56 1.69 4.42
CA THR A 94 2.43 2.90 5.25
C THR A 94 2.20 4.17 4.44
N LYS A 95 2.75 4.24 3.23
CA LYS A 95 2.59 5.39 2.33
C LYS A 95 2.74 4.97 0.88
N TYR A 96 1.88 5.50 0.02
CA TYR A 96 1.98 5.35 -1.42
C TYR A 96 1.45 6.62 -2.11
N TYR A 97 2.22 7.15 -3.04
CA TYR A 97 1.80 8.21 -3.94
C TYR A 97 2.50 8.03 -5.27
N PHE A 98 1.73 8.02 -6.35
CA PHE A 98 2.24 7.90 -7.70
C PHE A 98 1.53 8.88 -8.64
N ASP A 99 2.31 9.73 -9.30
CA ASP A 99 1.91 10.65 -10.34
C ASP A 99 2.93 10.53 -11.49
N PRO A 100 2.56 9.98 -12.65
CA PRO A 100 3.47 9.82 -13.78
C PRO A 100 3.95 11.16 -14.36
N ASP A 101 3.17 12.22 -14.18
CA ASP A 101 3.50 13.56 -14.70
C ASP A 101 4.47 14.31 -13.77
N ASN A 102 4.56 13.91 -12.51
CA ASN A 102 5.44 14.54 -11.51
C ASN A 102 6.27 13.51 -10.71
N PRO A 103 7.21 12.81 -11.34
CA PRO A 103 7.92 11.68 -10.73
C PRO A 103 8.68 12.01 -9.43
N LYS A 104 9.07 13.27 -9.22
CA LYS A 104 9.87 13.67 -8.06
C LYS A 104 9.12 13.54 -6.73
N ASP A 105 7.79 13.64 -6.78
CA ASP A 105 6.93 13.60 -5.60
C ASP A 105 6.43 12.16 -5.31
N ASN A 106 6.67 11.24 -6.23
CA ASN A 106 6.29 9.84 -6.06
C ASN A 106 7.03 9.22 -4.88
N THR A 107 6.30 8.43 -4.10
CA THR A 107 6.85 7.83 -2.88
C THR A 107 6.16 6.52 -2.53
N LEU A 108 6.95 5.61 -1.96
CA LEU A 108 6.46 4.36 -1.38
C LEU A 108 7.16 4.14 -0.04
N SER A 109 6.39 3.90 0.99
CA SER A 109 6.91 3.43 2.27
C SER A 109 6.13 2.22 2.73
N MET A 110 6.82 1.20 3.18
CA MET A 110 6.21 0.00 3.75
C MET A 110 7.00 -0.47 4.97
N LYS A 111 6.30 -1.12 5.88
CA LYS A 111 6.88 -1.79 7.02
C LYS A 111 6.84 -3.29 6.79
N PHE A 112 8.01 -3.90 6.76
CA PHE A 112 8.18 -5.34 6.63
C PHE A 112 8.28 -5.94 8.03
N VAL A 113 7.22 -6.64 8.45
CA VAL A 113 7.09 -7.13 9.83
C VAL A 113 7.79 -8.48 9.99
N SER A 114 7.51 -9.42 9.09
CA SER A 114 8.05 -10.78 9.15
C SER A 114 7.98 -11.48 7.79
N GLY A 115 8.74 -12.57 7.65
CA GLY A 115 8.69 -13.48 6.51
C GLY A 115 9.65 -13.12 5.39
N THR A 116 9.29 -13.41 4.14
CA THR A 116 10.14 -13.16 2.96
C THR A 116 9.31 -12.59 1.82
N ALA A 117 9.81 -11.52 1.22
CA ALA A 117 9.22 -10.94 0.02
C ALA A 117 10.30 -10.54 -1.00
N ARG A 118 9.91 -10.60 -2.28
CA ARG A 118 10.64 -10.00 -3.39
C ARG A 118 9.92 -8.74 -3.82
N PHE A 119 10.70 -7.70 -4.01
CA PHE A 119 10.26 -6.40 -4.43
C PHE A 119 10.97 -6.02 -5.73
N ALA A 120 10.20 -5.70 -6.77
CA ALA A 120 10.72 -5.21 -8.04
C ALA A 120 10.06 -3.87 -8.36
N THR A 121 10.87 -2.82 -8.48
CA THR A 121 10.36 -1.47 -8.74
C THR A 121 9.87 -1.33 -10.18
N GLY A 122 8.71 -0.69 -10.34
CA GLY A 122 8.16 -0.23 -11.61
C GLY A 122 8.49 1.25 -11.86
N GLY A 123 7.45 2.06 -12.09
CA GLY A 123 7.58 3.51 -12.32
C GLY A 123 8.23 4.28 -11.18
N LEU A 124 8.09 3.81 -9.95
CA LEU A 124 8.80 4.33 -8.78
C LEU A 124 10.32 4.11 -8.82
N GLY A 125 10.84 3.23 -9.67
CA GLY A 125 12.28 3.01 -9.80
C GLY A 125 13.09 4.23 -10.27
N LEU A 126 12.42 5.25 -10.81
CA LEU A 126 13.04 6.47 -11.34
C LEU A 126 13.10 7.63 -10.35
N VAL A 127 12.54 7.46 -9.15
CA VAL A 127 12.50 8.51 -8.12
C VAL A 127 13.80 8.57 -7.30
N PRO A 128 14.04 9.66 -6.56
CA PRO A 128 15.13 9.71 -5.59
C PRO A 128 15.05 8.55 -4.58
N LYS A 129 16.19 7.97 -4.21
CA LYS A 129 16.24 6.77 -3.34
C LYS A 129 15.57 6.95 -1.97
N GLU A 130 15.53 8.17 -1.47
CA GLU A 130 14.88 8.55 -0.21
C GLU A 130 13.35 8.49 -0.27
N ASN A 131 12.80 8.39 -1.48
CA ASN A 131 11.36 8.32 -1.69
C ASN A 131 10.81 6.89 -1.60
N ILE A 132 11.69 5.88 -1.68
CA ILE A 132 11.29 4.48 -1.48
C ILE A 132 11.98 3.97 -0.23
N SER A 133 11.19 3.65 0.80
CA SER A 133 11.67 3.22 2.10
C SER A 133 10.93 1.95 2.56
N ILE A 134 11.70 0.92 2.90
CA ILE A 134 11.18 -0.30 3.50
C ILE A 134 11.78 -0.43 4.90
N GLU A 135 10.94 -0.31 5.90
CA GLU A 135 11.33 -0.46 7.30
C GLU A 135 11.20 -1.92 7.72
N THR A 136 12.23 -2.45 8.34
CA THR A 136 12.24 -3.74 9.02
C THR A 136 12.47 -3.52 10.52
N PRO A 137 12.31 -4.53 11.39
CA PRO A 137 12.56 -4.38 12.82
C PRO A 137 13.99 -3.92 13.18
N THR A 138 14.95 -4.16 12.30
CA THR A 138 16.39 -3.90 12.57
C THR A 138 17.07 -2.98 11.58
N ALA A 139 16.39 -2.58 10.49
CA ALA A 139 17.00 -1.75 9.45
C ALA A 139 15.98 -0.95 8.67
N THR A 140 16.44 0.10 8.01
CA THR A 140 15.71 0.81 6.96
C THR A 140 16.42 0.61 5.63
N ILE A 141 15.67 0.17 4.62
CA ILE A 141 16.15 -0.10 3.27
C ILE A 141 15.65 1.01 2.36
N ALA A 142 16.54 1.85 1.87
CA ALA A 142 16.24 2.83 0.83
C ALA A 142 16.59 2.25 -0.54
N VAL A 143 15.65 2.33 -1.48
CA VAL A 143 15.71 1.62 -2.77
C VAL A 143 15.79 2.62 -3.93
N ARG A 144 16.58 2.29 -4.93
CA ARG A 144 16.64 3.02 -6.19
C ARG A 144 16.67 2.04 -7.36
N GLY A 145 15.54 1.93 -8.06
CA GLY A 145 15.41 1.20 -9.33
C GLY A 145 16.04 -0.19 -9.27
N THR A 146 15.44 -1.14 -8.55
CA THR A 146 16.08 -2.44 -8.38
C THR A 146 15.08 -3.55 -8.06
N ASP A 147 15.54 -4.78 -8.23
CA ASP A 147 14.91 -6.02 -7.82
C ASP A 147 15.70 -6.60 -6.64
N PHE A 148 15.03 -6.91 -5.54
CA PHE A 148 15.68 -7.48 -4.36
C PHE A 148 14.72 -8.34 -3.55
N THR A 149 15.30 -9.17 -2.70
CA THR A 149 14.56 -9.98 -1.72
C THR A 149 14.92 -9.53 -0.31
N THR A 150 13.91 -9.40 0.53
CA THR A 150 14.08 -9.14 1.96
C THR A 150 13.48 -10.28 2.76
N THR A 151 14.18 -10.73 3.78
CA THR A 151 13.72 -11.70 4.76
C THR A 151 13.85 -11.11 6.16
N VAL A 152 12.79 -11.23 6.97
CA VAL A 152 12.79 -10.93 8.40
C VAL A 152 12.42 -12.20 9.15
N ASP A 153 13.33 -12.69 9.97
CA ASP A 153 13.14 -13.92 10.73
C ASP A 153 12.34 -13.71 12.03
N GLU A 154 12.02 -14.78 12.72
CA GLU A 154 11.27 -14.77 13.98
C GLU A 154 11.93 -13.95 15.11
N LEU A 155 13.22 -13.69 15.01
CA LEU A 155 13.98 -12.84 15.94
C LEU A 155 14.06 -11.37 15.50
N GLY A 156 13.41 -11.03 14.38
CA GLY A 156 13.41 -9.70 13.79
C GLY A 156 14.67 -9.36 13.01
N ARG A 157 15.60 -10.32 12.79
CA ARG A 157 16.82 -10.09 12.01
C ARG A 157 16.49 -9.98 10.53
N SER A 158 17.09 -9.02 9.87
CA SER A 158 16.81 -8.71 8.47
C SER A 158 17.97 -9.14 7.58
N LEU A 159 17.63 -9.78 6.45
CA LEU A 159 18.55 -10.10 5.36
C LEU A 159 18.02 -9.46 4.07
N VAL A 160 18.85 -8.72 3.38
CA VAL A 160 18.52 -8.09 2.10
C VAL A 160 19.47 -8.61 1.03
N ILE A 161 18.92 -9.11 -0.07
CA ILE A 161 19.67 -9.64 -1.21
C ILE A 161 19.25 -8.87 -2.46
N LEU A 162 20.18 -8.12 -3.02
CA LEU A 162 20.02 -7.49 -4.32
C LEU A 162 20.05 -8.57 -5.41
N LEU A 163 19.07 -8.56 -6.29
CA LEU A 163 18.99 -9.48 -7.42
C LEU A 163 19.57 -8.77 -8.65
N PRO A 164 20.56 -9.38 -9.33
CA PRO A 164 21.10 -8.79 -10.54
C PRO A 164 20.04 -8.77 -11.65
N GLU A 165 20.04 -7.73 -12.47
CA GLU A 165 19.26 -7.77 -13.71
C GLU A 165 19.76 -8.89 -14.64
N THR A 166 18.81 -9.57 -15.26
CA THR A 166 19.09 -10.76 -16.08
C THR A 166 19.66 -10.44 -17.48
N GLU A 167 19.82 -9.20 -17.83
CA GLU A 167 20.35 -8.78 -19.14
C GLU A 167 21.81 -8.29 -19.03
N CYS A 168 22.71 -9.27 -19.00
CA CYS A 168 24.09 -8.98 -19.38
C CYS A 168 24.15 -8.75 -20.89
N THR A 169 24.80 -7.69 -21.34
CA THR A 169 25.06 -7.47 -22.77
C THR A 169 25.97 -8.60 -23.32
N ILE A 170 25.89 -8.86 -24.62
CA ILE A 170 26.69 -9.88 -25.29
C ILE A 170 28.21 -9.70 -25.04
N ASP A 171 28.63 -8.52 -24.65
CA ASP A 171 30.04 -8.18 -24.32
C ASP A 171 30.41 -8.47 -22.85
N GLY A 172 29.49 -9.06 -22.09
CA GLY A 172 29.77 -9.48 -20.71
C GLY A 172 29.73 -8.36 -19.65
N ASP A 173 29.30 -7.17 -20.03
CA ASP A 173 29.11 -6.04 -19.11
C ASP A 173 27.75 -6.17 -18.43
N CYS A 174 27.72 -6.70 -17.23
CA CYS A 174 26.57 -6.76 -16.35
C CYS A 174 26.64 -5.57 -15.40
N SER A 175 26.20 -4.41 -15.84
CA SER A 175 26.08 -3.26 -14.95
C SER A 175 24.86 -3.47 -14.05
N PRO A 176 25.02 -3.53 -12.72
CA PRO A 176 23.88 -3.61 -11.80
C PRO A 176 23.09 -2.30 -11.91
N SER A 177 21.93 -2.35 -12.52
CA SER A 177 21.04 -1.20 -12.63
C SER A 177 20.21 -1.09 -11.36
N GLY A 178 20.76 -0.59 -10.32
CA GLY A 178 20.03 -0.35 -9.10
C GLY A 178 20.92 -0.26 -7.89
N ALA A 179 20.41 0.35 -6.84
CA ALA A 179 21.13 0.48 -5.57
C ALA A 179 20.16 0.37 -4.40
N ILE A 180 20.62 -0.31 -3.36
CA ILE A 180 19.99 -0.29 -2.04
C ILE A 180 20.96 0.25 -1.01
N THR A 181 20.43 0.99 -0.05
CA THR A 181 21.17 1.45 1.13
C THR A 181 20.46 0.90 2.36
N VAL A 182 21.19 0.25 3.22
CA VAL A 182 20.68 -0.32 4.49
C VAL A 182 21.30 0.47 5.63
N THR A 183 20.46 0.99 6.52
CA THR A 183 20.84 1.78 7.70
C THR A 183 20.17 1.27 8.96
#